data_563552d706b0d311bb9cc6c44a07bb9f
#
_entry.id   563552d706b0d311bb9cc6c44a07bb9f
#
_cell.length_a   1.000
_cell.length_b   1.000
_cell.length_c   1.000
_cell.angle_alpha   90.00
_cell.angle_beta   90.00
_cell.angle_gamma   90.00
#
_symmetry.space_group_name_H-M   'P 1'
#
loop_
_entity.id
_entity.type
_entity.pdbx_description
1 polymer ?
#
loop_
_entity_poly.entity_id
_entity_poly.type
_entity_poly.pdbx_seq_one_letter_code
_entity_poly.pdbx_strand_id
1 'polypeptide(L)'
;MKLVEKMELQTVVKLDKPSFRIDYSTRLMMLGSCFVENVGAKLEYFRFKTDINPCGIVYNPLSVADTLELLLAGKRFSQADLLRNGELWVSLSHHGRFSAREAGDCLQRINS
;
A
#
# COMPACT_ATOMS: atom_id res chain seq x y z
N MET A 1 51.90 8.46 -19.00
CA MET A 1 50.75 7.56 -18.96
C MET A 1 49.66 8.18 -18.10
N LYS A 2 48.55 8.52 -18.67
CA LYS A 2 47.40 9.07 -17.88
C LYS A 2 46.70 7.91 -17.20
N LEU A 3 46.69 7.92 -15.89
CA LEU A 3 45.77 7.08 -15.11
C LEU A 3 44.35 7.63 -15.33
N VAL A 4 43.53 6.84 -16.00
CA VAL A 4 42.09 7.15 -16.08
C VAL A 4 41.51 6.83 -14.73
N GLU A 5 41.17 7.86 -13.94
CA GLU A 5 40.36 7.65 -12.74
C GLU A 5 39.04 6.99 -13.16
N LYS A 6 38.81 5.81 -12.62
CA LYS A 6 37.55 5.10 -12.82
C LYS A 6 36.45 5.89 -12.11
N MET A 7 35.66 6.62 -12.90
CA MET A 7 34.55 7.37 -12.37
C MET A 7 33.48 6.37 -11.92
N GLU A 8 33.23 6.32 -10.61
CA GLU A 8 32.12 5.54 -10.07
C GLU A 8 30.82 6.28 -10.33
N LEU A 9 29.99 5.73 -11.20
CA LEU A 9 28.67 6.28 -11.54
C LEU A 9 27.57 5.82 -10.59
N GLN A 10 27.93 5.05 -9.58
CA GLN A 10 27.03 4.50 -8.59
C GLN A 10 27.54 4.73 -7.18
N THR A 11 26.65 5.11 -6.28
CA THR A 11 26.92 5.08 -4.85
C THR A 11 26.55 3.70 -4.31
N VAL A 12 27.52 2.94 -3.85
CA VAL A 12 27.29 1.64 -3.22
C VAL A 12 26.88 1.86 -1.77
N VAL A 13 25.65 1.53 -1.44
CA VAL A 13 25.16 1.53 -0.06
C VAL A 13 25.40 0.16 0.55
N LYS A 14 26.26 0.11 1.59
CA LYS A 14 26.46 -1.11 2.37
C LYS A 14 25.29 -1.26 3.35
N LEU A 15 24.56 -2.34 3.25
CA LEU A 15 23.48 -2.68 4.16
C LEU A 15 23.91 -3.83 5.06
N ASP A 16 23.66 -3.68 6.35
CA ASP A 16 23.84 -4.79 7.28
C ASP A 16 22.78 -5.87 7.03
N LYS A 17 23.19 -7.11 7.24
CA LYS A 17 22.26 -8.23 7.08
C LYS A 17 21.18 -8.16 8.15
N PRO A 18 19.90 -8.13 7.78
CA PRO A 18 18.80 -8.07 8.75
C PRO A 18 18.74 -9.34 9.59
N SER A 19 18.24 -9.20 10.81
CA SER A 19 18.06 -10.32 11.75
C SER A 19 16.91 -11.26 11.38
N PHE A 20 16.08 -10.88 10.41
CA PHE A 20 14.92 -11.65 9.93
C PHE A 20 15.08 -12.05 8.46
N ARG A 21 14.34 -13.05 8.05
CA ARG A 21 14.24 -13.49 6.66
C ARG A 21 12.80 -13.36 6.16
N ILE A 22 12.67 -12.99 4.90
CA ILE A 22 11.42 -13.06 4.16
C ILE A 22 11.51 -14.25 3.21
N ASP A 23 10.59 -15.18 3.34
CA ASP A 23 10.46 -16.36 2.50
C ASP A 23 9.01 -16.54 2.01
N TYR A 24 8.73 -17.63 1.30
CA TYR A 24 7.40 -17.90 0.76
C TYR A 24 6.32 -18.20 1.80
N SER A 25 6.69 -18.49 3.05
CA SER A 25 5.76 -18.67 4.16
C SER A 25 5.40 -17.35 4.84
N THR A 26 6.24 -16.32 4.67
CA THR A 26 6.07 -15.01 5.29
C THR A 26 4.87 -14.28 4.69
N ARG A 27 4.03 -13.74 5.56
CA ARG A 27 2.94 -12.85 5.15
C ARG A 27 3.45 -11.41 5.16
N LEU A 28 3.30 -10.74 4.03
CA LEU A 28 3.76 -9.35 3.83
C LEU A 28 2.56 -8.43 3.69
N MET A 29 2.52 -7.38 4.48
CA MET A 29 1.65 -6.24 4.25
C MET A 29 2.49 -5.09 3.73
N MET A 30 2.05 -4.49 2.64
CA MET A 30 2.75 -3.40 1.97
C MET A 30 1.85 -2.18 1.88
N LEU A 31 2.30 -1.07 2.43
CA LEU A 31 1.56 0.20 2.42
C LEU A 31 2.42 1.28 1.78
N GLY A 32 1.87 2.03 0.87
CA GLY A 32 2.59 3.13 0.23
C GLY A 32 1.99 3.57 -1.10
N SER A 33 2.81 4.22 -1.91
CA SER A 33 2.46 4.78 -3.21
C SER A 33 2.38 3.72 -4.32
N CYS A 34 2.25 4.18 -5.55
CA CYS A 34 2.32 3.32 -6.74
C CYS A 34 3.62 2.49 -6.83
N PHE A 35 4.73 2.96 -6.25
CA PHE A 35 5.96 2.18 -6.14
C PHE A 35 5.72 0.87 -5.38
N VAL A 36 5.05 0.95 -4.24
CA VAL A 36 4.68 -0.24 -3.45
C VAL A 36 3.78 -1.18 -4.24
N GLU A 37 2.81 -0.66 -4.98
CA GLU A 37 1.94 -1.49 -5.83
C GLU A 37 2.73 -2.21 -6.92
N ASN A 38 3.68 -1.54 -7.57
CA ASN A 38 4.52 -2.16 -8.59
C ASN A 38 5.45 -3.24 -8.02
N VAL A 39 6.09 -2.97 -6.89
CA VAL A 39 6.94 -3.96 -6.21
C VAL A 39 6.10 -5.13 -5.70
N GLY A 40 4.95 -4.84 -5.09
CA GLY A 40 4.02 -5.84 -4.59
C GLY A 40 3.51 -6.78 -5.69
N ALA A 41 3.14 -6.23 -6.84
CA ALA A 41 2.70 -7.02 -8.00
C ALA A 41 3.79 -7.98 -8.48
N LYS A 42 5.06 -7.58 -8.44
CA LYS A 42 6.18 -8.48 -8.75
C LYS A 42 6.34 -9.59 -7.71
N LEU A 43 6.19 -9.27 -6.44
CA LEU A 43 6.24 -10.27 -5.37
C LEU A 43 5.09 -11.29 -5.51
N GLU A 44 3.88 -10.84 -5.83
CA GLU A 44 2.75 -11.73 -6.12
C GLU A 44 3.01 -12.62 -7.34
N TYR A 45 3.58 -12.06 -8.39
CA TYR A 45 3.98 -12.84 -9.57
C TYR A 45 4.93 -13.99 -9.20
N PHE A 46 5.86 -13.74 -8.28
CA PHE A 46 6.77 -14.75 -7.75
C PHE A 46 6.20 -15.57 -6.58
N ARG A 47 4.89 -15.49 -6.35
CA ARG A 47 4.15 -16.31 -5.37
C ARG A 47 4.42 -16.01 -3.90
N PHE A 48 4.91 -14.83 -3.58
CA PHE A 48 4.91 -14.35 -2.20
C PHE A 48 3.49 -14.04 -1.72
N LYS A 49 3.26 -14.21 -0.42
CA LYS A 49 1.96 -13.88 0.21
C LYS A 49 1.96 -12.41 0.59
N THR A 50 1.31 -11.59 -0.21
CA THR A 50 1.28 -10.14 -0.03
C THR A 50 -0.14 -9.62 0.11
N ASP A 51 -0.29 -8.59 0.94
CA ASP A 51 -1.47 -7.74 1.00
C ASP A 51 -1.01 -6.31 0.71
N ILE A 52 -1.46 -5.75 -0.39
CA ILE A 52 -0.93 -4.50 -0.93
C ILE A 52 -2.00 -3.43 -0.84
N ASN A 53 -1.72 -2.36 -0.09
CA ASN A 53 -2.59 -1.19 0.04
C ASN A 53 -4.07 -1.55 0.25
N PRO A 54 -4.44 -2.24 1.32
CA PRO A 54 -5.81 -2.71 1.53
C PRO A 54 -6.86 -1.59 1.53
N CYS A 55 -6.50 -0.37 1.96
CA CYS A 55 -7.34 0.82 1.88
C CYS A 55 -7.01 1.72 0.67
N GLY A 56 -6.12 1.28 -0.21
CA GLY A 56 -5.64 2.01 -1.37
C GLY A 56 -4.31 2.71 -1.14
N ILE A 57 -3.83 3.39 -2.18
CA ILE A 57 -2.54 4.09 -2.18
C ILE A 57 -2.51 5.15 -1.08
N VAL A 58 -1.41 5.21 -0.33
CA VAL A 58 -1.12 6.21 0.68
C VAL A 58 0.25 6.83 0.43
N TYR A 59 0.40 8.13 0.70
CA TYR A 59 1.60 8.89 0.35
C TYR A 59 2.38 9.43 1.54
N ASN A 60 1.80 9.47 2.73
CA ASN A 60 2.43 10.07 3.90
C ASN A 60 2.32 9.18 5.14
N PRO A 61 3.22 9.37 6.13
CA PRO A 61 3.25 8.53 7.33
C PRO A 61 1.98 8.58 8.17
N LEU A 62 1.27 9.71 8.22
CA LEU A 62 0.01 9.83 8.96
C LEU A 62 -1.08 8.96 8.34
N SER A 63 -1.21 8.99 7.01
CA SER A 63 -2.16 8.13 6.30
C SER A 63 -1.84 6.64 6.46
N VAL A 64 -0.56 6.29 6.52
CA VAL A 64 -0.13 4.92 6.82
C VAL A 64 -0.54 4.52 8.23
N ALA A 65 -0.32 5.39 9.22
CA ALA A 65 -0.71 5.15 10.60
C ALA A 65 -2.22 4.99 10.75
N ASP A 66 -3.00 5.88 10.14
CA ASP A 66 -4.46 5.81 10.14
C ASP A 66 -4.97 4.51 9.51
N THR A 67 -4.38 4.08 8.40
CA THR A 67 -4.69 2.80 7.76
C THR A 67 -4.42 1.62 8.69
N LEU A 68 -3.27 1.61 9.35
CA LEU A 68 -2.92 0.55 10.31
C LEU A 68 -3.87 0.52 11.49
N GLU A 69 -4.27 1.68 12.04
CA GLU A 69 -5.24 1.76 13.12
C GLU A 69 -6.60 1.19 12.71
N LEU A 70 -7.08 1.52 11.52
CA LEU A 70 -8.35 0.99 10.99
C LEU A 70 -8.31 -0.53 10.84
N LEU A 71 -7.21 -1.07 10.32
CA LEU A 71 -7.04 -2.51 10.13
C LEU A 71 -6.95 -3.25 11.47
N LEU A 72 -6.22 -2.70 12.44
CA LEU A 72 -6.09 -3.29 13.78
C LEU A 72 -7.40 -3.24 14.56
N ALA A 73 -8.19 -2.18 14.40
CA ALA A 73 -9.49 -2.05 15.02
C ALA A 73 -10.55 -2.97 14.40
N GLY A 74 -10.31 -3.51 13.22
CA GLY A 74 -11.27 -4.34 12.49
C GLY A 74 -12.57 -3.60 12.18
N LYS A 75 -12.48 -2.28 11.93
CA LYS A 75 -13.65 -1.42 11.72
C LYS A 75 -14.41 -1.85 10.45
N ARG A 76 -15.73 -2.04 10.60
CA ARG A 76 -16.65 -2.12 9.48
C ARG A 76 -17.28 -0.75 9.21
N PHE A 77 -17.23 -0.33 7.97
CA PHE A 77 -17.79 0.94 7.54
C PHE A 77 -19.29 0.80 7.25
N SER A 78 -20.05 1.83 7.62
CA SER A 78 -21.46 1.97 7.33
C SER A 78 -21.71 3.18 6.42
N GLN A 79 -22.93 3.36 5.95
CA GLN A 79 -23.29 4.52 5.12
C GLN A 79 -23.03 5.86 5.82
N ALA A 80 -23.11 5.90 7.16
CA ALA A 80 -22.81 7.10 7.94
C ALA A 80 -21.33 7.52 7.87
N ASP A 81 -20.43 6.60 7.56
CA ASP A 81 -19.00 6.85 7.38
C ASP A 81 -18.65 7.38 5.96
N LEU A 82 -19.60 7.39 5.06
CA LEU A 82 -19.41 7.81 3.67
C LEU A 82 -19.85 9.25 3.47
N LEU A 83 -19.22 9.91 2.51
CA LEU A 83 -19.58 11.23 2.03
C LEU A 83 -20.04 11.14 0.58
N ARG A 84 -20.98 12.01 0.21
CA ARG A 84 -21.39 12.14 -1.18
C ARG A 84 -20.61 13.27 -1.84
N ASN A 85 -19.91 12.93 -2.90
CA ASN A 85 -19.19 13.89 -3.74
C ASN A 85 -19.75 13.83 -5.18
N GLY A 86 -20.62 14.79 -5.52
CA GLY A 86 -21.35 14.73 -6.78
C GLY A 86 -22.26 13.51 -6.88
N GLU A 87 -22.02 12.65 -7.86
CA GLU A 87 -22.76 11.40 -8.08
C GLU A 87 -22.15 10.19 -7.37
N LEU A 88 -21.01 10.36 -6.69
CA LEU A 88 -20.28 9.26 -6.08
C LEU A 88 -20.35 9.29 -4.56
N TRP A 89 -20.47 8.10 -3.98
CA TRP A 89 -20.23 7.87 -2.57
C TRP A 89 -18.76 7.57 -2.37
N VAL A 90 -18.14 8.29 -1.43
CA VAL A 90 -16.69 8.25 -1.17
C VAL A 90 -16.41 8.04 0.31
N SER A 91 -15.29 7.40 0.61
CA SER A 91 -14.72 7.33 1.95
C SER A 91 -13.44 8.14 2.00
N LEU A 92 -13.28 9.00 3.00
CA LEU A 92 -12.06 9.78 3.21
C LEU A 92 -10.89 8.91 3.69
N SER A 93 -11.17 7.71 4.20
CA SER A 93 -10.16 6.76 4.67
C SER A 93 -9.66 5.81 3.58
N HIS A 94 -10.23 5.86 2.37
CA HIS A 94 -9.93 4.95 1.28
C HIS A 94 -9.63 5.70 -0.01
N HIS A 95 -8.85 5.07 -0.89
CA HIS A 95 -8.58 5.60 -2.22
C HIS A 95 -9.85 5.72 -3.06
N GLY A 96 -9.86 6.67 -4.01
CA GLY A 96 -11.01 6.91 -4.90
C GLY A 96 -11.49 5.70 -5.71
N ARG A 97 -10.65 4.68 -5.90
CA ARG A 97 -11.02 3.42 -6.56
C ARG A 97 -12.13 2.64 -5.85
N PHE A 98 -12.34 2.92 -4.56
CA PHE A 98 -13.43 2.32 -3.75
C PHE A 98 -14.74 3.09 -3.88
N SER A 99 -14.75 4.25 -4.52
CA SER A 99 -15.94 5.07 -4.72
C SER A 99 -16.92 4.41 -5.68
N ALA A 100 -18.20 4.63 -5.46
CA ALA A 100 -19.26 4.11 -6.30
C ALA A 100 -20.48 5.06 -6.31
N ARG A 101 -21.36 4.91 -7.30
CA ARG A 101 -22.61 5.68 -7.40
C ARG A 101 -23.61 5.30 -6.32
N GLU A 102 -23.61 4.04 -5.92
CA GLU A 102 -24.46 3.50 -4.86
C GLU A 102 -23.68 3.30 -3.58
N ALA A 103 -24.24 3.70 -2.45
CA ALA A 103 -23.59 3.53 -1.15
C ALA A 103 -23.30 2.07 -0.81
N GLY A 104 -24.20 1.16 -1.17
CA GLY A 104 -24.03 -0.28 -0.97
C GLY A 104 -22.83 -0.85 -1.70
N ASP A 105 -22.59 -0.44 -2.95
CA ASP A 105 -21.45 -0.88 -3.75
C ASP A 105 -20.14 -0.34 -3.18
N CYS A 106 -20.13 0.91 -2.76
CA CYS A 106 -18.98 1.51 -2.08
C CYS A 106 -18.63 0.74 -0.80
N LEU A 107 -19.61 0.45 0.05
CA LEU A 107 -19.42 -0.32 1.29
C LEU A 107 -18.94 -1.73 1.02
N GLN A 108 -19.43 -2.39 -0.01
CA GLN A 108 -18.98 -3.73 -0.39
C GLN A 108 -17.49 -3.72 -0.77
N ARG A 109 -17.05 -2.73 -1.53
CA ARG A 109 -15.64 -2.57 -1.91
C ARG A 109 -14.74 -2.29 -0.70
N ILE A 110 -15.21 -1.48 0.23
CA ILE A 110 -14.46 -1.08 1.43
C ILE A 110 -14.36 -2.23 2.44
N ASN A 111 -15.45 -2.94 2.68
CA ASN A 111 -15.56 -3.96 3.73
C ASN A 111 -15.13 -5.37 3.27
N SER A 112 -14.75 -5.50 2.02
CA SER A 112 -14.32 -6.78 1.46
C SER A 112 -12.92 -7.22 1.90
#